data_4c800e2dc1321d3b435a6980299b5796
#
_entry.id   4c800e2dc1321d3b435a6980299b5796
#
_cell.length_a   1.000
_cell.length_b   1.000
_cell.length_c   1.000
_cell.angle_alpha   90.00
_cell.angle_beta   90.00
_cell.angle_gamma   90.00
#
_symmetry.space_group_name_H-M   'P 1'
#
loop_
_entity.id
_entity.type
_entity.pdbx_description
1 polymer ?
#
loop_
_entity_poly.entity_id
_entity_poly.type
_entity_poly.pdbx_seq_one_letter_code
_entity_poly.pdbx_strand_id
1 'polypeptide(L)'
;TRYARGHKALYTFEINGEHMSLKWDLHDLHRLQIFDHSDEGPERGWKSVHVSDGDHPYCGNWWVPGLQLGYEHSFIHAMVEFIRGLESGKGCTPNFKDGLATDYVVDAVLKSAKTRKWEKVKQAK
;
A
#
# COMPACT_ATOMS: atom_id res chain seq x y z
N THR A 1 4.88 10.78 12.62
CA THR A 1 5.61 11.29 13.77
C THR A 1 7.06 11.63 13.41
N ARG A 2 7.65 12.58 14.10
CA ARG A 2 9.07 12.97 13.96
C ARG A 2 9.91 12.63 15.19
N TYR A 3 9.40 11.82 16.07
CA TYR A 3 10.14 11.41 17.28
C TYR A 3 11.34 10.53 16.97
N ALA A 4 11.22 9.61 16.03
CA ALA A 4 12.30 8.73 15.61
C ALA A 4 13.19 9.44 14.58
N ARG A 5 14.18 10.19 15.02
CA ARG A 5 15.02 11.06 14.16
C ARG A 5 15.85 10.32 13.12
N GLY A 6 16.15 9.04 13.32
CA GLY A 6 16.91 8.22 12.39
C GLY A 6 16.11 7.75 11.18
N HIS A 7 14.79 7.94 11.16
CA HIS A 7 13.91 7.49 10.07
C HIS A 7 13.51 8.67 9.18
N LYS A 8 13.66 8.48 7.87
CA LYS A 8 13.23 9.42 6.83
C LYS A 8 12.15 8.74 5.99
N ALA A 9 10.94 9.34 5.93
CA ALA A 9 9.82 8.82 5.14
C ALA A 9 9.56 7.31 5.36
N LEU A 10 9.74 6.81 6.56
CA LEU A 10 9.49 5.41 6.86
C LEU A 10 7.99 5.13 6.74
N TYR A 11 7.65 4.32 5.75
CA TYR A 11 6.30 3.81 5.55
C TYR A 11 6.39 2.33 5.21
N THR A 12 5.99 1.51 6.13
CA THR A 12 5.99 0.06 6.01
C THR A 12 4.66 -0.49 6.47
N PHE A 13 4.26 -1.62 5.94
CA PHE A 13 3.16 -2.38 6.49
C PHE A 13 3.45 -3.88 6.46
N GLU A 14 2.84 -4.61 7.36
CA GLU A 14 2.75 -6.06 7.37
C GLU A 14 1.29 -6.44 7.62
N ILE A 15 0.77 -7.30 6.76
CA ILE A 15 -0.61 -7.80 6.83
C ILE A 15 -0.55 -9.30 6.98
N ASN A 16 -1.11 -9.82 8.06
CA ASN A 16 -1.18 -11.25 8.34
C ASN A 16 -2.61 -11.74 8.16
N GLY A 17 -2.84 -12.52 7.10
CA GLY A 17 -4.11 -13.16 6.80
C GLY A 17 -4.14 -14.63 7.21
N GLU A 18 -5.23 -15.30 6.92
CA GLU A 18 -5.41 -16.72 7.23
C GLU A 18 -4.51 -17.63 6.37
N HIS A 19 -4.31 -17.28 5.10
CA HIS A 19 -3.60 -18.12 4.13
C HIS A 19 -2.23 -17.59 3.75
N MET A 20 -2.01 -16.28 3.89
CA MET A 20 -0.73 -15.66 3.58
C MET A 20 -0.48 -14.40 4.39
N SER A 21 0.78 -14.00 4.45
CA SER A 21 1.20 -12.73 5.00
C SER A 21 1.91 -11.91 3.93
N LEU A 22 1.73 -10.60 3.97
CA LEU A 22 2.34 -9.63 3.05
C LEU A 22 3.13 -8.60 3.84
N LYS A 23 4.26 -8.18 3.29
CA LYS A 23 5.09 -7.12 3.87
C LYS A 23 5.66 -6.25 2.77
N TRP A 24 5.65 -4.94 3.00
CA TRP A 24 6.19 -3.97 2.05
C TRP A 24 6.85 -2.79 2.74
N ASP A 25 7.83 -2.18 2.08
CA ASP A 25 8.60 -1.05 2.57
C ASP A 25 8.73 0.00 1.46
N LEU A 26 8.42 1.26 1.77
CA LEU A 26 8.56 2.38 0.86
C LEU A 26 10.01 2.58 0.38
N HIS A 27 11.01 2.19 1.17
CA HIS A 27 12.42 2.29 0.79
C HIS A 27 12.89 1.14 -0.10
N ASP A 28 12.03 0.14 -0.31
CA ASP A 28 12.23 -0.95 -1.28
C ASP A 28 10.96 -1.14 -2.12
N LEU A 29 10.63 -0.12 -2.91
CA LEU A 29 9.36 0.01 -3.65
C LEU A 29 9.01 -1.22 -4.49
N HIS A 30 10.03 -1.89 -5.05
CA HIS A 30 9.86 -2.97 -6.01
C HIS A 30 9.84 -4.37 -5.41
N ARG A 31 9.91 -4.47 -4.08
CA ARG A 31 9.90 -5.77 -3.40
C ARG A 31 8.64 -5.95 -2.58
N LEU A 32 7.81 -6.90 -3.01
CA LEU A 32 6.72 -7.39 -2.18
C LEU A 32 7.18 -8.69 -1.52
N GLN A 33 7.17 -8.71 -0.20
CA GLN A 33 7.46 -9.91 0.57
C GLN A 33 6.18 -10.68 0.79
N ILE A 34 6.17 -11.97 0.46
CA ILE A 34 5.03 -12.86 0.61
C ILE A 34 5.46 -14.07 1.44
N PHE A 35 4.68 -14.41 2.43
CA PHE A 35 4.78 -15.66 3.16
C PHE A 35 3.52 -16.48 2.90
N ASP A 36 3.66 -17.61 2.23
CA ASP A 36 2.56 -18.52 1.97
C ASP A 36 2.46 -19.54 3.11
N HIS A 37 1.31 -19.60 3.76
CA HIS A 37 1.09 -20.51 4.89
C HIS A 37 1.00 -21.98 4.46
N SER A 38 0.78 -22.24 3.17
CA SER A 38 0.77 -23.59 2.59
C SER A 38 2.16 -24.15 2.29
N ASP A 39 3.19 -23.31 2.32
CA ASP A 39 4.58 -23.78 2.14
C ASP A 39 5.01 -24.68 3.31
N GLU A 40 5.69 -25.77 2.99
CA GLU A 40 6.15 -26.76 3.96
C GLU A 40 7.66 -26.99 3.86
N GLY A 41 8.21 -27.62 4.92
CA GLY A 41 9.59 -28.04 4.95
C GLY A 41 10.62 -26.91 5.02
N PRO A 42 11.86 -27.15 4.57
CA PRO A 42 12.96 -26.20 4.72
C PRO A 42 12.87 -24.97 3.82
N GLU A 43 11.98 -24.96 2.84
CA GLU A 43 11.75 -23.84 1.92
C GLU A 43 10.69 -22.86 2.43
N ARG A 44 10.08 -23.16 3.57
CA ARG A 44 9.09 -22.28 4.20
C ARG A 44 9.74 -21.00 4.66
N GLY A 45 9.33 -19.88 4.09
CA GLY A 45 9.91 -18.58 4.41
C GLY A 45 9.31 -17.43 3.62
N TRP A 46 9.80 -16.23 3.88
CA TRP A 46 9.43 -15.06 3.11
C TRP A 46 10.01 -15.12 1.70
N LYS A 47 9.16 -15.06 0.70
CA LYS A 47 9.53 -14.94 -0.72
C LYS A 47 9.53 -13.47 -1.12
N SER A 48 10.57 -13.02 -1.80
CA SER A 48 10.69 -11.66 -2.30
C SER A 48 10.29 -11.62 -3.78
N VAL A 49 9.15 -11.03 -4.09
CA VAL A 49 8.68 -10.82 -5.46
C VAL A 49 9.22 -9.49 -5.96
N HIS A 50 9.98 -9.52 -7.06
CA HIS A 50 10.43 -8.30 -7.72
C HIS A 50 9.34 -7.81 -8.69
N VAL A 51 8.62 -6.77 -8.29
CA VAL A 51 7.49 -6.20 -9.05
C VAL A 51 8.02 -5.30 -10.15
N SER A 52 8.45 -5.89 -11.28
CA SER A 52 9.05 -5.15 -12.40
C SER A 52 8.77 -5.75 -13.78
N ASP A 53 8.05 -6.87 -13.86
CA ASP A 53 7.70 -7.51 -15.13
C ASP A 53 6.47 -6.89 -15.77
N GLY A 54 6.30 -7.09 -17.08
CA GLY A 54 5.18 -6.53 -17.82
C GLY A 54 3.80 -6.98 -17.36
N ASP A 55 3.71 -8.11 -16.65
CA ASP A 55 2.47 -8.63 -16.06
C ASP A 55 2.06 -7.88 -14.77
N HIS A 56 2.99 -7.14 -14.17
CA HIS A 56 2.67 -6.30 -13.02
C HIS A 56 1.95 -5.02 -13.47
N PRO A 57 0.99 -4.52 -12.70
CA PRO A 57 0.27 -3.30 -13.03
C PRO A 57 1.21 -2.13 -13.33
N TYR A 58 0.95 -1.44 -14.45
CA TYR A 58 1.71 -0.31 -14.98
C TYR A 58 3.14 -0.60 -15.49
N CYS A 59 3.81 -1.65 -15.01
CA CYS A 59 5.24 -1.90 -15.32
C CYS A 59 5.49 -2.04 -16.83
N GLY A 60 4.59 -2.70 -17.57
CA GLY A 60 4.68 -2.86 -19.02
C GLY A 60 4.61 -1.56 -19.84
N ASN A 61 4.26 -0.43 -19.21
CA ASN A 61 4.21 0.88 -19.86
C ASN A 61 5.51 1.70 -19.69
N TRP A 62 6.48 1.19 -18.93
CA TRP A 62 7.67 1.92 -18.56
C TRP A 62 8.93 1.30 -19.18
N TRP A 63 9.58 0.46 -18.42
CA TRP A 63 10.90 -0.04 -18.75
C TRP A 63 10.87 -1.55 -19.00
N VAL A 64 11.95 -2.05 -19.54
CA VAL A 64 12.19 -3.50 -19.54
C VAL A 64 12.28 -4.03 -18.11
N PRO A 65 11.94 -5.32 -17.87
CA PRO A 65 12.04 -5.92 -16.55
C PRO A 65 13.37 -5.68 -15.86
N GLY A 66 13.33 -5.38 -14.56
CA GLY A 66 14.51 -5.12 -13.73
C GLY A 66 14.90 -3.66 -13.61
N LEU A 67 14.42 -2.75 -14.47
CA LEU A 67 14.62 -1.31 -14.28
C LEU A 67 13.60 -0.75 -13.27
N GLN A 68 14.09 0.09 -12.38
CA GLN A 68 13.30 0.59 -11.25
C GLN A 68 12.46 1.81 -11.62
N LEU A 69 11.27 1.88 -11.02
CA LEU A 69 10.44 3.08 -10.97
C LEU A 69 10.72 3.82 -9.66
N GLY A 70 10.62 5.15 -9.67
CA GLY A 70 10.78 5.98 -8.49
C GLY A 70 9.44 6.34 -7.85
N TYR A 71 9.51 7.01 -6.71
CA TYR A 71 8.35 7.50 -5.95
C TYR A 71 7.43 8.39 -6.81
N GLU A 72 8.00 9.21 -7.68
CA GLU A 72 7.28 10.11 -8.59
C GLU A 72 6.34 9.38 -9.56
N HIS A 73 6.66 8.15 -9.95
CA HIS A 73 5.81 7.34 -10.83
C HIS A 73 4.46 7.01 -10.19
N SER A 74 4.38 6.93 -8.87
CA SER A 74 3.11 6.70 -8.17
C SER A 74 2.11 7.84 -8.41
N PHE A 75 2.58 9.08 -8.51
CA PHE A 75 1.73 10.24 -8.84
C PHE A 75 1.27 10.19 -10.30
N ILE A 76 2.14 9.76 -11.22
CA ILE A 76 1.77 9.58 -12.63
C ILE A 76 0.68 8.52 -12.74
N HIS A 77 0.82 7.38 -12.05
CA HIS A 77 -0.20 6.33 -12.03
C HIS A 77 -1.53 6.83 -11.44
N ALA A 78 -1.51 7.63 -10.38
CA ALA A 78 -2.71 8.22 -9.81
C ALA A 78 -3.43 9.13 -10.81
N MET A 79 -2.68 9.93 -11.58
CA MET A 79 -3.26 10.78 -12.63
C MET A 79 -3.83 9.97 -13.80
N VAL A 80 -3.17 8.88 -14.19
CA VAL A 80 -3.69 7.97 -15.21
C VAL A 80 -5.01 7.35 -14.77
N GLU A 81 -5.12 6.88 -13.53
CA GLU A 81 -6.38 6.32 -13.00
C GLU A 81 -7.49 7.38 -12.93
N PHE A 82 -7.16 8.62 -12.57
CA PHE A 82 -8.12 9.72 -12.61
C PHE A 82 -8.65 9.97 -14.03
N ILE A 83 -7.76 10.06 -15.03
CA ILE A 83 -8.17 10.27 -16.44
C ILE A 83 -9.02 9.10 -16.94
N ARG A 84 -8.60 7.86 -16.69
CA ARG A 84 -9.36 6.66 -17.05
C ARG A 84 -10.75 6.64 -16.39
N GLY A 85 -10.83 7.09 -15.15
CA GLY A 85 -12.10 7.25 -14.42
C GLY A 85 -13.04 8.25 -15.10
N LEU A 86 -12.51 9.38 -15.57
CA LEU A 86 -13.27 10.39 -16.33
C LEU A 86 -13.74 9.83 -17.68
N GLU A 87 -12.87 9.20 -18.46
CA GLU A 87 -13.18 8.64 -19.77
C GLU A 87 -14.24 7.54 -19.69
N SER A 88 -14.15 6.68 -18.69
CA SER A 88 -15.11 5.57 -18.51
C SER A 88 -16.43 6.00 -17.87
N GLY A 89 -16.50 7.20 -17.28
CA GLY A 89 -17.65 7.67 -16.50
C GLY A 89 -17.91 6.89 -15.20
N LYS A 90 -17.01 5.98 -14.80
CA LYS A 90 -17.16 5.15 -13.59
C LYS A 90 -16.53 5.76 -12.34
N GLY A 91 -15.83 6.88 -12.51
CA GLY A 91 -14.99 7.45 -11.44
C GLY A 91 -13.68 6.67 -11.26
N CYS A 92 -12.84 7.14 -10.36
CA CYS A 92 -11.55 6.53 -10.04
C CYS A 92 -11.51 6.00 -8.60
N THR A 93 -10.57 5.12 -8.35
CA THR A 93 -10.23 4.61 -7.01
C THR A 93 -8.69 4.69 -6.87
N PRO A 94 -8.16 5.33 -5.80
CA PRO A 94 -8.89 5.95 -4.69
C PRO A 94 -9.60 7.27 -5.07
N ASN A 95 -10.62 7.64 -4.31
CA ASN A 95 -11.41 8.86 -4.47
C ASN A 95 -11.58 9.60 -3.12
N PHE A 96 -12.32 10.71 -3.10
CA PHE A 96 -12.54 11.50 -1.87
C PHE A 96 -13.25 10.74 -0.75
N LYS A 97 -14.05 9.71 -1.08
CA LYS A 97 -14.68 8.86 -0.07
C LYS A 97 -13.65 7.97 0.64
N ASP A 98 -12.65 7.48 -0.08
CA ASP A 98 -11.52 6.74 0.50
C ASP A 98 -10.68 7.66 1.38
N GLY A 99 -10.45 8.90 0.95
CA GLY A 99 -9.81 9.94 1.75
C GLY A 99 -10.56 10.20 3.07
N LEU A 100 -11.88 10.40 2.99
CA LEU A 100 -12.73 10.59 4.18
C LEU A 100 -12.68 9.38 5.13
N ALA A 101 -12.64 8.16 4.59
CA ALA A 101 -12.51 6.97 5.41
C ALA A 101 -11.19 6.96 6.19
N THR A 102 -10.11 7.41 5.57
CA THR A 102 -8.80 7.57 6.23
C THR A 102 -8.84 8.62 7.34
N ASP A 103 -9.48 9.76 7.10
CA ASP A 103 -9.63 10.82 8.11
C ASP A 103 -10.43 10.33 9.33
N TYR A 104 -11.45 9.52 9.14
CA TYR A 104 -12.18 8.90 10.27
C TYR A 104 -11.32 7.98 11.12
N VAL A 105 -10.32 7.31 10.53
CA VAL A 105 -9.34 6.52 11.30
C VAL A 105 -8.49 7.46 12.16
N VAL A 106 -7.99 8.56 11.58
CA VAL A 106 -7.18 9.56 12.31
C VAL A 106 -7.97 10.15 13.47
N ASP A 107 -9.23 10.54 13.26
CA ASP A 107 -10.11 11.06 14.30
C ASP A 107 -10.31 10.05 15.44
N ALA A 108 -10.55 8.78 15.11
CA ALA A 108 -10.72 7.72 16.09
C ALA A 108 -9.43 7.50 16.91
N VAL A 109 -8.26 7.53 16.26
CA VAL A 109 -6.95 7.43 16.94
C VAL A 109 -6.75 8.59 17.92
N LEU A 110 -7.00 9.82 17.49
CA LEU A 110 -6.87 11.01 18.34
C LEU A 110 -7.83 10.97 19.53
N LYS A 111 -9.06 10.52 19.32
CA LYS A 111 -10.04 10.34 20.38
C LYS A 111 -9.63 9.24 21.36
N SER A 112 -9.20 8.08 20.85
CA SER A 112 -8.69 6.97 21.66
C SER A 112 -7.50 7.39 22.52
N ALA A 113 -6.59 8.19 21.97
CA ALA A 113 -5.43 8.71 22.71
C ALA A 113 -5.85 9.59 23.92
N LYS A 114 -6.95 10.35 23.80
CA LYS A 114 -7.51 11.18 24.87
C LYS A 114 -8.31 10.36 25.88
N THR A 115 -9.19 9.48 25.39
CA THR A 115 -10.12 8.71 26.25
C THR A 115 -9.47 7.49 26.89
N ARG A 116 -8.33 7.01 26.33
CA ARG A 116 -7.64 5.77 26.71
C ARG A 116 -8.52 4.53 26.57
N LYS A 117 -9.46 4.56 25.60
CA LYS A 117 -10.41 3.48 25.31
C LYS A 117 -10.38 3.16 23.82
N TRP A 118 -10.89 1.98 23.48
CA TRP A 118 -11.20 1.64 22.09
C TRP A 118 -12.27 2.57 21.55
N GLU A 119 -12.04 3.14 20.39
CA GLU A 119 -12.99 4.02 19.71
C GLU A 119 -13.42 3.40 18.37
N LYS A 120 -14.71 3.48 18.10
CA LYS A 120 -15.27 2.98 16.83
C LYS A 120 -14.95 3.96 15.70
N VAL A 121 -14.36 3.46 14.62
CA VAL A 121 -14.14 4.23 13.39
C VAL A 121 -15.48 4.40 12.67
N LYS A 122 -15.80 5.63 12.27
CA LYS A 122 -16.97 5.90 11.42
C LYS A 122 -16.75 5.29 10.02
N GLN A 123 -17.83 4.95 9.35
CA GLN A 123 -17.79 4.52 7.96
C GLN A 123 -18.17 5.68 7.04
N ALA A 124 -17.38 5.89 5.98
CA ALA A 124 -17.75 6.81 4.91
C ALA A 124 -18.92 6.19 4.13
N LYS A 125 -20.04 6.92 4.09
CA LYS A 125 -21.25 6.51 3.35
C LYS A 125 -21.18 6.99 1.90
#